data_19ce64dd84220367ef4b3210df8671c8
#
_entry.id   19ce64dd84220367ef4b3210df8671c8
#
_cell.length_a   1.000
_cell.length_b   1.000
_cell.length_c   1.000
_cell.angle_alpha   90.00
_cell.angle_beta   90.00
_cell.angle_gamma   90.00
#
_symmetry.space_group_name_H-M   'P 1'
#
loop_
_entity.id
_entity.type
_entity.pdbx_description
1 polymer ?
#
loop_
_entity_poly.entity_id
_entity_poly.type
_entity_poly.pdbx_seq_one_letter_code
_entity_poly.pdbx_strand_id
1 'polypeptide(L)'
;IKLILDGSPQGKTAYLTEPYYKPPHSESESYKGYPLIPQKEVSKWVSEYADLNIPIIAHANGDAAADMLITAVRNADLKTDHRTIMIHAQTVREDQLDQMKELKIIPSYFSTHTFYWGDWHRDSVFGEDRAMRISPTRSTLDRKMPFTVHNDAPVVPPDMIRLLWSTTNRITRS
;
A
#
# COMPACT_ATOMS: atom_id res chain seq x y z
N ILE A 1 -5.38 -13.63 -9.10
CA ILE A 1 -3.90 -13.58 -9.20
C ILE A 1 -3.33 -12.61 -8.17
N LYS A 2 -2.14 -12.87 -7.61
CA LYS A 2 -1.42 -11.93 -6.74
C LYS A 2 -0.16 -11.41 -7.45
N LEU A 3 -0.03 -10.10 -7.51
CA LEU A 3 1.17 -9.39 -7.96
C LEU A 3 1.91 -8.79 -6.76
N ILE A 4 3.23 -8.73 -6.81
CA ILE A 4 4.06 -8.07 -5.78
C ILE A 4 4.82 -6.95 -6.48
N LEU A 5 4.41 -5.70 -6.24
CA LEU A 5 4.93 -4.56 -6.98
C LEU A 5 6.18 -3.96 -6.31
N ASP A 6 6.28 -4.04 -4.98
CA ASP A 6 7.40 -3.53 -4.22
C ASP A 6 7.68 -4.36 -2.95
N GLY A 7 8.61 -3.91 -2.14
CA GLY A 7 8.96 -4.52 -0.87
C GLY A 7 8.25 -3.90 0.33
N SER A 8 8.94 -3.84 1.49
CA SER A 8 8.37 -3.36 2.75
C SER A 8 8.99 -2.02 3.20
N PRO A 9 8.20 -1.12 3.79
CA PRO A 9 8.73 0.14 4.34
C PRO A 9 9.73 -0.06 5.46
N GLN A 10 9.47 -0.98 6.40
CA GLN A 10 10.38 -1.25 7.52
C GLN A 10 11.73 -1.80 7.06
N GLY A 11 11.78 -2.48 5.92
CA GLY A 11 13.01 -2.94 5.27
C GLY A 11 13.60 -1.94 4.26
N LYS A 12 12.95 -0.77 4.10
CA LYS A 12 13.34 0.27 3.13
C LYS A 12 13.42 -0.22 1.68
N THR A 13 12.53 -1.12 1.31
CA THR A 13 12.40 -1.68 -0.05
C THR A 13 11.05 -1.40 -0.71
N ALA A 14 10.15 -0.70 0.00
CA ALA A 14 8.94 -0.17 -0.62
C ALA A 14 9.29 0.92 -1.64
N TYR A 15 8.57 0.98 -2.76
CA TYR A 15 8.82 1.94 -3.82
C TYR A 15 8.04 3.24 -3.59
N LEU A 16 8.77 4.33 -3.33
CA LEU A 16 8.23 5.63 -2.93
C LEU A 16 8.39 6.69 -4.02
N THR A 17 7.52 7.69 -4.03
CA THR A 17 7.67 8.90 -4.87
C THR A 17 8.73 9.85 -4.32
N GLU A 18 8.90 9.88 -2.99
CA GLU A 18 9.90 10.69 -2.30
C GLU A 18 10.94 9.83 -1.59
N PRO A 19 12.17 10.34 -1.39
CA PRO A 19 13.23 9.59 -0.70
C PRO A 19 12.83 9.12 0.69
N TYR A 20 13.45 8.01 1.11
CA TYR A 20 13.43 7.59 2.51
C TYR A 20 14.01 8.68 3.41
N TYR A 21 13.44 8.88 4.59
CA TYR A 21 13.90 9.88 5.55
C TYR A 21 15.36 9.65 5.96
N LYS A 22 15.72 8.41 6.24
CA LYS A 22 17.11 7.96 6.39
C LYS A 22 17.30 6.75 5.49
N PRO A 23 17.94 6.88 4.34
CA PRO A 23 18.16 5.74 3.44
C PRO A 23 19.07 4.69 4.08
N PRO A 24 19.15 3.46 3.52
CA PRO A 24 20.17 2.49 3.92
C PRO A 24 21.59 3.06 3.73
N HIS A 25 22.54 2.63 4.56
CA HIS A 25 23.93 3.14 4.52
C HIS A 25 24.63 2.98 3.15
N SER A 26 24.22 1.99 2.36
CA SER A 26 24.77 1.74 1.01
C SER A 26 24.13 2.56 -0.09
N GLU A 27 23.08 3.34 0.23
CA GLU A 27 22.26 4.03 -0.76
C GLU A 27 22.44 5.55 -0.67
N SER A 28 22.13 6.25 -1.75
CA SER A 28 22.16 7.70 -1.80
C SER A 28 21.00 8.34 -1.02
N GLU A 29 21.13 9.64 -0.72
CA GLU A 29 20.06 10.41 -0.08
C GLU A 29 18.77 10.49 -0.93
N SER A 30 18.88 10.26 -2.24
CA SER A 30 17.73 10.22 -3.15
C SER A 30 17.07 8.85 -3.27
N TYR A 31 17.50 7.87 -2.48
CA TYR A 31 16.98 6.51 -2.53
C TYR A 31 15.49 6.44 -2.18
N LYS A 32 14.70 5.81 -3.06
CA LYS A 32 13.24 5.72 -2.98
C LYS A 32 12.70 4.28 -2.96
N GLY A 33 13.58 3.29 -2.78
CA GLY A 33 13.23 1.91 -3.06
C GLY A 33 13.14 1.63 -4.56
N TYR A 34 12.47 0.56 -4.93
CA TYR A 34 12.40 0.13 -6.33
C TYR A 34 11.18 -0.74 -6.61
N PRO A 35 10.66 -0.74 -7.84
CA PRO A 35 9.62 -1.66 -8.24
C PRO A 35 10.22 -3.05 -8.48
N LEU A 36 9.54 -4.11 -8.03
CA LEU A 36 9.94 -5.51 -8.30
C LEU A 36 9.58 -5.97 -9.71
N ILE A 37 8.62 -5.28 -10.33
CA ILE A 37 8.09 -5.61 -11.66
C ILE A 37 8.05 -4.31 -12.47
N PRO A 38 8.53 -4.28 -13.72
CA PRO A 38 8.42 -3.11 -14.58
C PRO A 38 6.95 -2.72 -14.83
N GLN A 39 6.64 -1.43 -14.92
CA GLN A 39 5.29 -0.92 -15.17
C GLN A 39 4.61 -1.59 -16.38
N LYS A 40 5.37 -1.82 -17.46
CA LYS A 40 4.86 -2.45 -18.68
C LYS A 40 4.30 -3.85 -18.41
N GLU A 41 4.99 -4.64 -17.59
CA GLU A 41 4.54 -5.99 -17.23
C GLU A 41 3.31 -5.95 -16.31
N VAL A 42 3.28 -5.02 -15.36
CA VAL A 42 2.10 -4.82 -14.50
C VAL A 42 0.89 -4.50 -15.36
N SER A 43 1.00 -3.54 -16.29
CA SER A 43 -0.10 -3.16 -17.18
C SER A 43 -0.56 -4.31 -18.08
N LYS A 44 0.39 -5.09 -18.61
CA LYS A 44 0.10 -6.28 -19.41
C LYS A 44 -0.70 -7.30 -18.61
N TRP A 45 -0.23 -7.67 -17.42
CA TRP A 45 -0.92 -8.69 -16.60
C TRP A 45 -2.29 -8.22 -16.11
N VAL A 46 -2.41 -6.94 -15.73
CA VAL A 46 -3.71 -6.40 -15.32
C VAL A 46 -4.72 -6.52 -16.46
N SER A 47 -4.34 -6.18 -17.70
CA SER A 47 -5.21 -6.33 -18.87
C SER A 47 -5.56 -7.80 -19.16
N GLU A 48 -4.54 -8.68 -19.22
CA GLU A 48 -4.75 -10.10 -19.52
C GLU A 48 -5.66 -10.80 -18.51
N TYR A 49 -5.48 -10.56 -17.21
CA TYR A 49 -6.31 -11.19 -16.18
C TYR A 49 -7.71 -10.57 -16.10
N ALA A 50 -7.83 -9.28 -16.41
CA ALA A 50 -9.13 -8.63 -16.52
C ALA A 50 -9.98 -9.23 -17.65
N ASP A 51 -9.39 -9.47 -18.82
CA ASP A 51 -10.05 -10.12 -19.96
C ASP A 51 -10.54 -11.53 -19.61
N LEU A 52 -9.83 -12.21 -18.72
CA LEU A 52 -10.20 -13.52 -18.18
C LEU A 52 -11.20 -13.44 -17.01
N ASN A 53 -11.63 -12.24 -16.61
CA ASN A 53 -12.46 -12.00 -15.41
C ASN A 53 -11.84 -12.57 -14.11
N ILE A 54 -10.52 -12.55 -14.01
CA ILE A 54 -9.77 -13.04 -12.84
C ILE A 54 -9.46 -11.85 -11.92
N PRO A 55 -9.91 -11.84 -10.65
CA PRO A 55 -9.60 -10.77 -9.70
C PRO A 55 -8.10 -10.61 -9.44
N ILE A 56 -7.65 -9.37 -9.31
CA ILE A 56 -6.25 -9.02 -9.07
C ILE A 56 -6.07 -8.57 -7.63
N ILE A 57 -5.06 -9.11 -6.97
CA ILE A 57 -4.60 -8.70 -5.65
C ILE A 57 -3.16 -8.21 -5.83
N ALA A 58 -2.87 -6.96 -5.52
CA ALA A 58 -1.53 -6.40 -5.69
C ALA A 58 -0.96 -5.91 -4.36
N HIS A 59 0.22 -6.44 -3.99
CA HIS A 59 1.02 -5.91 -2.90
C HIS A 59 1.62 -4.57 -3.36
N ALA A 60 1.28 -3.49 -2.70
CA ALA A 60 1.80 -2.15 -2.94
C ALA A 60 1.85 -1.38 -1.62
N ASN A 61 3.03 -1.29 -1.02
CA ASN A 61 3.27 -0.53 0.20
C ASN A 61 3.55 0.93 -0.08
N GLY A 62 4.44 1.19 -1.03
CA GLY A 62 4.85 2.54 -1.41
C GLY A 62 3.82 3.23 -2.31
N ASP A 63 3.78 4.54 -2.22
CA ASP A 63 2.90 5.37 -3.05
C ASP A 63 3.26 5.31 -4.54
N ALA A 64 4.56 5.16 -4.89
CA ALA A 64 4.95 4.92 -6.28
C ALA A 64 4.48 3.55 -6.80
N ALA A 65 4.49 2.51 -5.96
CA ALA A 65 3.91 1.21 -6.32
C ALA A 65 2.38 1.28 -6.45
N ALA A 66 1.73 2.11 -5.63
CA ALA A 66 0.30 2.39 -5.77
C ALA A 66 -0.02 3.07 -7.11
N ASP A 67 0.78 4.07 -7.54
CA ASP A 67 0.65 4.69 -8.86
C ASP A 67 0.77 3.67 -9.99
N MET A 68 1.63 2.66 -9.84
CA MET A 68 1.79 1.60 -10.84
C MET A 68 0.49 0.79 -11.01
N LEU A 69 -0.14 0.38 -9.92
CA LEU A 69 -1.41 -0.36 -9.99
C LEU A 69 -2.54 0.51 -10.54
N ILE A 70 -2.67 1.74 -10.04
CA ILE A 70 -3.69 2.71 -10.47
C ILE A 70 -3.57 2.94 -11.98
N THR A 71 -2.36 3.17 -12.48
CA THR A 71 -2.09 3.35 -13.90
C THR A 71 -2.46 2.12 -14.73
N ALA A 72 -2.12 0.93 -14.25
CA ALA A 72 -2.42 -0.32 -14.94
C ALA A 72 -3.94 -0.57 -15.04
N VAL A 73 -4.67 -0.36 -13.94
CA VAL A 73 -6.14 -0.52 -13.91
C VAL A 73 -6.84 0.52 -14.78
N ARG A 74 -6.38 1.78 -14.75
CA ARG A 74 -6.91 2.85 -15.61
C ARG A 74 -6.74 2.54 -17.09
N ASN A 75 -5.56 2.08 -17.49
CA ASN A 75 -5.25 1.76 -18.88
C ASN A 75 -5.99 0.52 -19.40
N ALA A 76 -6.33 -0.41 -18.53
CA ALA A 76 -7.11 -1.59 -18.88
C ALA A 76 -8.60 -1.29 -19.10
N ASP A 77 -9.09 -0.09 -18.74
CA ASP A 77 -10.50 0.36 -18.91
C ASP A 77 -11.51 -0.71 -18.43
N LEU A 78 -11.32 -1.19 -17.20
CA LEU A 78 -12.12 -2.30 -16.67
C LEU A 78 -13.58 -1.89 -16.47
N LYS A 79 -14.49 -2.45 -17.25
CA LYS A 79 -15.92 -2.07 -17.29
C LYS A 79 -16.80 -2.83 -16.28
N THR A 80 -16.29 -3.91 -15.70
CA THR A 80 -17.01 -4.76 -14.76
C THR A 80 -16.55 -4.54 -13.33
N ASP A 81 -17.20 -5.18 -12.36
CA ASP A 81 -16.70 -5.31 -11.00
C ASP A 81 -15.45 -6.23 -10.98
N HIS A 82 -14.29 -5.64 -11.21
CA HIS A 82 -13.01 -6.35 -11.33
C HIS A 82 -12.42 -6.74 -9.98
N ARG A 83 -12.99 -6.28 -8.85
CA ARG A 83 -12.59 -6.63 -7.48
C ARG A 83 -11.08 -6.56 -7.23
N THR A 84 -10.40 -5.58 -7.85
CA THR A 84 -8.96 -5.36 -7.63
C THR A 84 -8.71 -4.87 -6.20
N ILE A 85 -7.80 -5.55 -5.50
CA ILE A 85 -7.42 -5.22 -4.13
C ILE A 85 -5.97 -4.74 -4.11
N MET A 86 -5.72 -3.57 -3.50
CA MET A 86 -4.39 -3.10 -3.17
C MET A 86 -4.06 -3.51 -1.74
N ILE A 87 -3.17 -4.51 -1.57
CA ILE A 87 -2.73 -4.99 -0.26
C ILE A 87 -1.68 -4.03 0.29
N HIS A 88 -1.76 -3.79 1.57
CA HIS A 88 -1.04 -2.83 2.41
C HIS A 88 -1.47 -1.39 2.17
N ALA A 89 -1.35 -0.85 0.96
CA ALA A 89 -1.72 0.54 0.64
C ALA A 89 -1.17 1.53 1.69
N GLN A 90 0.04 1.25 2.22
CA GLN A 90 0.50 1.84 3.47
C GLN A 90 0.73 3.34 3.36
N THR A 91 1.32 3.79 2.26
CA THR A 91 1.66 5.21 2.04
C THR A 91 0.78 5.88 0.98
N VAL A 92 -0.37 5.31 0.68
CA VAL A 92 -1.31 5.87 -0.31
C VAL A 92 -1.66 7.31 0.03
N ARG A 93 -1.53 8.20 -0.97
CA ARG A 93 -1.83 9.62 -0.87
C ARG A 93 -3.32 9.91 -1.05
N GLU A 94 -3.76 11.10 -0.68
CA GLU A 94 -5.17 11.50 -0.81
C GLU A 94 -5.63 11.50 -2.29
N ASP A 95 -4.80 12.02 -3.20
CA ASP A 95 -5.08 12.00 -4.64
C ASP A 95 -5.21 10.58 -5.20
N GLN A 96 -4.42 9.63 -4.66
CA GLN A 96 -4.51 8.23 -5.03
C GLN A 96 -5.78 7.57 -4.49
N LEU A 97 -6.23 7.93 -3.28
CA LEU A 97 -7.52 7.45 -2.76
C LEU A 97 -8.69 7.92 -3.63
N ASP A 98 -8.65 9.15 -4.15
CA ASP A 98 -9.67 9.65 -5.09
C ASP A 98 -9.67 8.84 -6.39
N GLN A 99 -8.49 8.54 -6.94
CA GLN A 99 -8.34 7.70 -8.14
C GLN A 99 -8.77 6.25 -7.87
N MET A 100 -8.42 5.68 -6.72
CA MET A 100 -8.83 4.32 -6.33
C MET A 100 -10.35 4.22 -6.21
N LYS A 101 -11.00 5.26 -5.67
CA LYS A 101 -12.46 5.33 -5.60
C LYS A 101 -13.09 5.32 -6.99
N GLU A 102 -12.61 6.17 -7.89
CA GLU A 102 -13.05 6.24 -9.29
C GLU A 102 -12.91 4.88 -9.98
N LEU A 103 -11.77 4.25 -9.83
CA LEU A 103 -11.42 2.97 -10.44
C LEU A 103 -11.93 1.75 -9.68
N LYS A 104 -12.63 1.92 -8.56
CA LYS A 104 -13.14 0.82 -7.71
C LYS A 104 -12.06 -0.13 -7.20
N ILE A 105 -10.85 0.37 -6.95
CA ILE A 105 -9.77 -0.38 -6.30
C ILE A 105 -10.01 -0.37 -4.79
N ILE A 106 -10.01 -1.54 -4.17
CA ILE A 106 -10.29 -1.71 -2.74
C ILE A 106 -8.95 -1.78 -1.98
N PRO A 107 -8.65 -0.85 -1.05
CA PRO A 107 -7.48 -0.98 -0.19
C PRO A 107 -7.70 -2.04 0.89
N SER A 108 -6.65 -2.78 1.20
CA SER A 108 -6.59 -3.70 2.33
C SER A 108 -5.39 -3.33 3.20
N TYR A 109 -5.64 -2.72 4.36
CA TYR A 109 -4.59 -2.13 5.18
C TYR A 109 -4.00 -3.12 6.19
N PHE A 110 -2.68 -3.12 6.33
CA PHE A 110 -1.98 -3.74 7.45
C PHE A 110 -1.78 -2.71 8.56
N SER A 111 -2.86 -2.32 9.25
CA SER A 111 -2.83 -1.21 10.22
C SER A 111 -2.01 -1.48 11.48
N THR A 112 -1.70 -2.74 11.81
CA THR A 112 -0.78 -3.09 12.89
C THR A 112 0.68 -2.66 12.61
N HIS A 113 1.03 -2.23 11.40
CA HIS A 113 2.30 -1.53 11.13
C HIS A 113 2.52 -0.37 12.13
N THR A 114 1.49 0.42 12.43
CA THR A 114 1.58 1.52 13.39
C THR A 114 2.00 1.01 14.77
N PHE A 115 1.37 -0.06 15.25
CA PHE A 115 1.69 -0.62 16.56
C PHE A 115 3.11 -1.17 16.66
N TYR A 116 3.54 -1.96 15.67
CA TYR A 116 4.83 -2.66 15.73
C TYR A 116 6.03 -1.80 15.30
N TRP A 117 5.84 -0.91 14.33
CA TRP A 117 6.93 -0.16 13.68
C TRP A 117 6.66 1.33 13.55
N GLY A 118 5.63 1.89 14.20
CA GLY A 118 5.26 3.30 14.02
C GLY A 118 6.39 4.26 14.35
N ASP A 119 7.11 4.04 15.47
CA ASP A 119 8.27 4.88 15.82
C ASP A 119 9.42 4.72 14.81
N TRP A 120 9.70 3.49 14.36
CA TRP A 120 10.68 3.26 13.31
C TRP A 120 10.29 3.94 11.99
N HIS A 121 9.01 3.90 11.63
CA HIS A 121 8.51 4.59 10.43
C HIS A 121 8.70 6.10 10.56
N ARG A 122 8.43 6.69 11.71
CA ARG A 122 8.64 8.11 11.98
C ARG A 122 10.12 8.48 11.97
N ASP A 123 10.95 7.76 12.71
CA ASP A 123 12.32 8.18 13.02
C ASP A 123 13.35 7.80 11.95
N SER A 124 13.00 6.85 11.07
CA SER A 124 13.96 6.29 10.10
C SER A 124 13.43 6.12 8.68
N VAL A 125 12.14 5.82 8.50
CA VAL A 125 11.61 5.42 7.18
C VAL A 125 11.02 6.61 6.43
N PHE A 126 10.06 7.31 7.04
CA PHE A 126 9.25 8.31 6.36
C PHE A 126 9.46 9.74 6.85
N GLY A 127 9.95 9.93 8.10
CA GLY A 127 9.83 11.18 8.83
C GLY A 127 8.42 11.35 9.42
N GLU A 128 8.22 12.38 10.22
CA GLU A 128 7.00 12.57 11.01
C GLU A 128 5.74 12.68 10.12
N ASP A 129 5.73 13.62 9.18
CA ASP A 129 4.54 13.94 8.39
C ASP A 129 3.98 12.73 7.62
N ARG A 130 4.85 11.97 6.94
CA ARG A 130 4.44 10.80 6.18
C ARG A 130 4.06 9.63 7.11
N ALA A 131 4.79 9.44 8.21
CA ALA A 131 4.51 8.38 9.18
C ALA A 131 3.15 8.55 9.85
N MET A 132 2.73 9.78 10.13
CA MET A 132 1.43 10.05 10.73
C MET A 132 0.26 9.70 9.81
N ARG A 133 0.51 9.56 8.50
CA ARG A 133 -0.51 9.26 7.49
C ARG A 133 -0.56 7.81 7.02
N ILE A 134 0.35 6.94 7.46
CA ILE A 134 0.37 5.53 7.00
C ILE A 134 -0.96 4.83 7.27
N SER A 135 -1.36 3.93 6.38
CA SER A 135 -2.64 3.20 6.44
C SER A 135 -3.83 4.14 6.65
N PRO A 136 -4.20 4.99 5.67
CA PRO A 136 -5.15 6.10 5.84
C PRO A 136 -6.61 5.63 5.86
N THR A 137 -6.97 4.79 6.84
CA THR A 137 -8.30 4.20 6.99
C THR A 137 -9.39 5.26 7.19
N ARG A 138 -9.10 6.34 7.93
CA ARG A 138 -10.05 7.44 8.12
C ARG A 138 -10.35 8.16 6.82
N SER A 139 -9.33 8.54 6.04
CA SER A 139 -9.49 9.18 4.74
C SER A 139 -10.28 8.31 3.75
N THR A 140 -10.10 6.99 3.83
CA THR A 140 -10.84 6.02 3.02
C THR A 140 -12.32 5.97 3.43
N LEU A 141 -12.59 5.94 4.74
CA LEU A 141 -13.95 5.95 5.29
C LEU A 141 -14.71 7.24 4.92
N ASP A 142 -14.06 8.39 5.03
CA ASP A 142 -14.66 9.69 4.68
C ASP A 142 -15.06 9.77 3.20
N ARG A 143 -14.35 9.03 2.34
CA ARG A 143 -14.70 8.85 0.91
C ARG A 143 -15.82 7.83 0.68
N LYS A 144 -16.30 7.15 1.72
CA LYS A 144 -17.28 6.05 1.65
C LYS A 144 -16.80 4.91 0.76
N MET A 145 -15.50 4.66 0.75
CA MET A 145 -14.91 3.53 0.04
C MET A 145 -14.95 2.28 0.92
N PRO A 146 -15.22 1.10 0.35
CA PRO A 146 -14.98 -0.16 1.06
C PRO A 146 -13.47 -0.35 1.27
N PHE A 147 -13.08 -0.91 2.42
CA PHE A 147 -11.72 -1.35 2.68
C PHE A 147 -11.72 -2.55 3.62
N THR A 148 -10.62 -3.27 3.67
CA THR A 148 -10.39 -4.34 4.62
C THR A 148 -9.14 -4.06 5.45
N VAL A 149 -8.97 -4.79 6.55
CA VAL A 149 -7.76 -4.78 7.36
C VAL A 149 -7.26 -6.22 7.54
N HIS A 150 -5.93 -6.39 7.62
CA HIS A 150 -5.32 -7.72 7.76
C HIS A 150 -4.08 -7.67 8.67
N ASN A 151 -3.65 -8.84 9.17
CA ASN A 151 -2.46 -8.99 10.01
C ASN A 151 -1.20 -9.37 9.25
N ASP A 152 -1.32 -9.80 7.99
CA ASP A 152 -0.19 -10.29 7.20
C ASP A 152 0.59 -11.43 7.90
N ALA A 153 -0.14 -12.36 8.54
CA ALA A 153 0.50 -13.49 9.22
C ALA A 153 1.36 -14.33 8.25
N PRO A 154 2.57 -14.75 8.63
CA PRO A 154 3.15 -14.78 9.98
C PRO A 154 4.00 -13.52 10.34
N VAL A 155 3.93 -12.44 9.57
CA VAL A 155 4.69 -11.20 9.84
C VAL A 155 4.39 -10.67 11.25
N VAL A 156 3.12 -10.70 11.64
CA VAL A 156 2.70 -10.54 13.04
C VAL A 156 1.70 -11.64 13.42
N PRO A 157 1.50 -11.93 14.72
CA PRO A 157 0.48 -12.88 15.15
C PRO A 157 -0.91 -12.49 14.63
N PRO A 158 -1.77 -13.47 14.29
CA PRO A 158 -3.12 -13.22 13.77
C PRO A 158 -4.11 -12.78 14.87
N ASP A 159 -3.74 -11.76 15.64
CA ASP A 159 -4.55 -11.18 16.71
C ASP A 159 -5.50 -10.12 16.12
N MET A 160 -6.73 -10.54 15.85
CA MET A 160 -7.75 -9.68 15.23
C MET A 160 -8.21 -8.55 16.17
N ILE A 161 -8.16 -8.75 17.48
CA ILE A 161 -8.52 -7.69 18.44
C ILE A 161 -7.46 -6.60 18.42
N ARG A 162 -6.18 -6.97 18.39
CA ARG A 162 -5.08 -6.00 18.24
C ARG A 162 -5.14 -5.27 16.90
N LEU A 163 -5.51 -5.98 15.83
CA LEU A 163 -5.68 -5.37 14.52
C LEU A 163 -6.75 -4.27 14.55
N LEU A 164 -7.93 -4.56 15.08
CA LEU A 164 -9.02 -3.59 15.21
C LEU A 164 -8.61 -2.43 16.13
N TRP A 165 -7.98 -2.75 17.27
CA TRP A 165 -7.48 -1.74 18.20
C TRP A 165 -6.45 -0.80 17.54
N SER A 166 -5.48 -1.35 16.81
CA SER A 166 -4.46 -0.55 16.09
C SER A 166 -5.08 0.32 15.00
N THR A 167 -6.10 -0.20 14.31
CA THR A 167 -6.80 0.55 13.26
C THR A 167 -7.51 1.79 13.80
N THR A 168 -8.07 1.70 15.01
CA THR A 168 -8.85 2.78 15.63
C THR A 168 -8.00 3.74 16.45
N ASN A 169 -7.03 3.23 17.23
CA ASN A 169 -6.27 4.04 18.18
C ASN A 169 -4.97 4.61 17.60
N ARG A 170 -4.33 3.91 16.66
CA ARG A 170 -3.10 4.34 15.96
C ARG A 170 -1.96 4.70 16.93
N ILE A 171 -1.76 3.88 17.96
CA ILE A 171 -0.74 4.05 19.00
C ILE A 171 0.36 3.00 18.79
N THR A 172 1.61 3.40 18.99
CA THR A 172 2.77 2.50 18.97
C THR A 172 2.84 1.67 20.25
N ARG A 173 3.65 0.62 20.26
CA ARG A 173 3.84 -0.24 21.43
C ARG A 173 4.88 0.26 22.43
N SER A 174 5.65 1.29 22.06
CA SER A 174 6.71 1.92 22.89
C SER A 174 6.22 3.16 23.58
#